data_2f00e9248a01cf0db292868e5f6b0119
#
_entry.id   2f00e9248a01cf0db292868e5f6b0119
#
_cell.length_a   1.000
_cell.length_b   1.000
_cell.length_c   1.000
_cell.angle_alpha   90.00
_cell.angle_beta   90.00
_cell.angle_gamma   90.00
#
_symmetry.space_group_name_H-M   'P 1'
#
loop_
_entity.id
_entity.type
_entity.pdbx_description
1 polymer ?
#
loop_
_entity_poly.entity_id
_entity_poly.type
_entity_poly.pdbx_seq_one_letter_code
_entity_poly.pdbx_strand_id
1 'polypeptide(L)'
;NSSTFAPSQFKDVTGRPEKFLALHFANEIWLRNTGEVMRTEDTSDEIFNEVLDFAKAIGMVPLPIQKEQPGYILNSLLVPLVTQAGYLLGNEIADYKMIDKTWMKATNDEHGPFGMNDIVGIATHLNIRKSKMKMKI
;
A
#
# COMPACT_ATOMS: atom_id res chain seq x y z
N ASN A 1 -6.34 0.85 9.59
CA ASN A 1 -5.81 0.19 8.38
C ASN A 1 -6.63 0.60 7.16
N SER A 2 -6.07 1.39 6.29
CA SER A 2 -6.70 1.84 5.03
C SER A 2 -5.68 1.70 3.90
N SER A 3 -6.12 1.29 2.71
CA SER A 3 -5.19 1.11 1.58
C SER A 3 -4.88 2.40 0.83
N THR A 4 -5.83 3.34 0.78
CA THR A 4 -5.75 4.51 -0.11
C THR A 4 -6.15 5.83 0.55
N PHE A 5 -6.78 5.80 1.73
CA PHE A 5 -7.18 7.00 2.44
C PHE A 5 -6.04 7.54 3.29
N ALA A 6 -5.88 8.86 3.27
CA ALA A 6 -4.97 9.56 4.13
C ALA A 6 -5.59 9.72 5.54
N PRO A 7 -4.86 9.48 6.64
CA PRO A 7 -5.39 9.63 7.99
C PRO A 7 -5.85 11.07 8.29
N SER A 8 -5.26 12.10 7.69
CA SER A 8 -5.70 13.49 7.85
C SER A 8 -7.17 13.72 7.51
N GLN A 9 -7.77 12.89 6.65
CA GLN A 9 -9.18 12.98 6.31
C GLN A 9 -10.12 12.64 7.48
N PHE A 10 -9.61 12.01 8.53
CA PHE A 10 -10.39 11.51 9.66
C PHE A 10 -9.92 12.03 11.02
N LYS A 11 -8.78 12.73 11.08
CA LYS A 11 -8.15 13.15 12.34
C LYS A 11 -9.07 14.02 13.21
N ASP A 12 -9.80 14.96 12.60
CA ASP A 12 -10.59 15.95 13.31
C ASP A 12 -11.81 15.34 14.02
N VAL A 13 -12.40 14.29 13.44
CA VAL A 13 -13.56 13.61 14.06
C VAL A 13 -13.20 12.85 15.33
N THR A 14 -11.91 12.62 15.58
CA THR A 14 -11.43 11.92 16.79
C THR A 14 -11.41 12.81 18.02
N GLY A 15 -11.41 14.13 17.85
CA GLY A 15 -11.20 15.13 18.92
C GLY A 15 -9.80 15.10 19.53
N ARG A 16 -8.88 14.29 18.99
CA ARG A 16 -7.49 14.12 19.46
C ARG A 16 -6.55 13.90 18.27
N PRO A 17 -6.40 14.89 17.36
CA PRO A 17 -5.60 14.72 16.13
C PRO A 17 -4.13 14.40 16.42
N GLU A 18 -3.58 14.87 17.56
CA GLU A 18 -2.22 14.60 18.00
C GLU A 18 -1.98 13.11 18.35
N LYS A 19 -3.06 12.37 18.63
CA LYS A 19 -3.04 10.92 18.93
C LYS A 19 -3.54 10.05 17.77
N PHE A 20 -3.70 10.62 16.59
CA PHE A 20 -4.23 9.92 15.44
C PHE A 20 -3.16 9.72 14.36
N LEU A 21 -3.07 8.50 13.87
CA LEU A 21 -2.17 8.09 12.79
C LEU A 21 -2.69 6.80 12.15
N ALA A 22 -2.01 6.32 11.13
CA ALA A 22 -2.37 5.05 10.49
C ALA A 22 -1.29 3.99 10.70
N LEU A 23 -1.74 2.74 10.97
CA LEU A 23 -0.93 1.53 10.92
C LEU A 23 -1.51 0.64 9.82
N HIS A 24 -0.73 0.40 8.77
CA HIS A 24 -1.11 -0.33 7.57
C HIS A 24 -0.34 -1.65 7.47
N PHE A 25 -1.05 -2.71 7.18
CA PHE A 25 -0.50 -4.04 6.99
C PHE A 25 -0.60 -4.47 5.53
N ALA A 26 0.44 -5.15 5.05
CA ALA A 26 0.41 -5.82 3.75
C ALA A 26 -0.54 -7.03 3.77
N ASN A 27 -0.91 -7.51 2.58
CA ASN A 27 -1.58 -8.80 2.46
C ASN A 27 -0.64 -9.93 2.94
N GLU A 28 -1.22 -11.04 3.39
CA GLU A 28 -0.46 -12.19 3.91
C GLU A 28 0.43 -11.82 5.11
N ILE A 29 -0.14 -11.08 6.05
CA ILE A 29 0.55 -10.54 7.23
C ILE A 29 1.36 -11.59 8.01
N TRP A 30 0.96 -12.86 7.96
CA TRP A 30 1.67 -13.97 8.60
C TRP A 30 2.98 -14.38 7.90
N LEU A 31 3.17 -13.97 6.64
CA LEU A 31 4.40 -14.17 5.86
C LEU A 31 5.15 -12.87 5.65
N ARG A 32 4.42 -11.79 5.38
CA ARG A 32 4.93 -10.46 5.01
C ARG A 32 4.56 -9.47 6.10
N ASN A 33 5.16 -9.64 7.26
CA ASN A 33 4.84 -8.96 8.51
C ASN A 33 5.26 -7.48 8.54
N THR A 34 4.99 -6.72 7.49
CA THR A 34 5.27 -5.27 7.44
C THR A 34 4.16 -4.47 8.12
N GLY A 35 4.56 -3.48 8.93
CA GLY A 35 3.67 -2.52 9.56
C GLY A 35 4.08 -1.09 9.19
N GLU A 36 3.44 -0.49 8.18
CA GLU A 36 3.69 0.89 7.78
C GLU A 36 2.98 1.83 8.75
N VAL A 37 3.73 2.58 9.52
CA VAL A 37 3.22 3.57 10.50
C VAL A 37 3.31 4.95 9.88
N MET A 38 2.17 5.54 9.53
CA MET A 38 2.09 6.81 8.83
C MET A 38 1.49 7.89 9.71
N ARG A 39 2.27 8.92 9.99
CA ARG A 39 1.83 10.07 10.78
C ARG A 39 1.14 11.12 9.93
N THR A 40 0.27 11.92 10.57
CA THR A 40 -0.21 13.20 10.05
C THR A 40 0.74 14.32 10.49
N GLU A 41 0.48 15.53 10.04
CA GLU A 41 1.20 16.73 10.51
C GLU A 41 0.99 17.01 12.00
N ASP A 42 -0.17 16.62 12.57
CA ASP A 42 -0.52 16.85 13.97
C ASP A 42 -0.06 15.73 14.90
N THR A 43 0.24 14.55 14.38
CA THR A 43 0.64 13.39 15.20
C THR A 43 1.88 13.70 16.03
N SER A 44 1.78 13.59 17.37
CA SER A 44 2.93 13.81 18.25
C SER A 44 4.02 12.74 18.05
N ASP A 45 5.27 13.12 18.30
CA ASP A 45 6.42 12.19 18.21
C ASP A 45 6.29 11.06 19.22
N GLU A 46 5.75 11.33 20.40
CA GLU A 46 5.49 10.34 21.45
C GLU A 46 4.57 9.22 20.94
N ILE A 47 3.40 9.59 20.42
CA ILE A 47 2.41 8.63 19.89
C ILE A 47 2.93 7.90 18.66
N PHE A 48 3.68 8.59 17.78
CA PHE A 48 4.29 7.96 16.62
C PHE A 48 5.27 6.85 17.04
N ASN A 49 6.14 7.13 18.01
CA ASN A 49 7.09 6.14 18.52
C ASN A 49 6.39 5.01 19.29
N GLU A 50 5.36 5.31 20.10
CA GLU A 50 4.55 4.30 20.79
C GLU A 50 3.94 3.28 19.81
N VAL A 51 3.41 3.76 18.67
CA VAL A 51 2.81 2.86 17.66
C VAL A 51 3.88 2.07 16.88
N LEU A 52 5.08 2.63 16.66
CA LEU A 52 6.20 1.86 16.11
C LEU A 52 6.61 0.72 17.06
N ASP A 53 6.71 1.00 18.35
CA ASP A 53 7.01 -0.01 19.37
C ASP A 53 5.89 -1.06 19.50
N PHE A 54 4.64 -0.61 19.44
CA PHE A 54 3.49 -1.52 19.38
C PHE A 54 3.53 -2.44 18.16
N ALA A 55 3.81 -1.91 16.97
CA ALA A 55 3.93 -2.71 15.75
C ALA A 55 5.02 -3.79 15.91
N LYS A 56 6.16 -3.43 16.50
CA LYS A 56 7.24 -4.37 16.81
C LYS A 56 6.80 -5.42 17.84
N ALA A 57 6.10 -5.01 18.89
CA ALA A 57 5.65 -5.91 19.95
C ALA A 57 4.66 -6.97 19.47
N ILE A 58 3.85 -6.67 18.44
CA ILE A 58 2.94 -7.63 17.80
C ILE A 58 3.60 -8.44 16.68
N GLY A 59 4.94 -8.39 16.54
CA GLY A 59 5.70 -9.18 15.58
C GLY A 59 5.79 -8.60 14.18
N MET A 60 5.43 -7.32 13.98
CA MET A 60 5.59 -6.64 12.70
C MET A 60 6.98 -6.02 12.56
N VAL A 61 7.42 -5.83 11.33
CA VAL A 61 8.54 -4.96 10.97
C VAL A 61 8.00 -3.53 10.85
N PRO A 62 8.28 -2.63 11.82
CA PRO A 62 7.76 -1.27 11.78
C PRO A 62 8.46 -0.45 10.70
N LEU A 63 7.69 0.18 9.83
CA LEU A 63 8.16 1.01 8.72
C LEU A 63 7.64 2.44 8.89
N PRO A 64 8.47 3.37 9.42
CA PRO A 64 8.03 4.74 9.69
C PRO A 64 7.84 5.55 8.41
N ILE A 65 6.68 6.18 8.25
CA ILE A 65 6.37 7.10 7.17
C ILE A 65 6.18 8.51 7.75
N GLN A 66 7.13 9.39 7.47
CA GLN A 66 7.24 10.72 8.09
C GLN A 66 6.28 11.77 7.53
N LYS A 67 5.80 11.55 6.31
CA LYS A 67 4.82 12.41 5.66
C LYS A 67 3.67 11.58 5.13
N GLU A 68 2.49 12.15 5.24
CA GLU A 68 1.29 11.49 4.73
C GLU A 68 1.38 11.23 3.23
N GLN A 69 1.17 9.98 2.86
CA GLN A 69 1.19 9.50 1.47
C GLN A 69 0.01 8.56 1.25
N PRO A 70 -1.04 8.95 0.49
CA PRO A 70 -2.11 8.05 0.11
C PRO A 70 -1.55 6.82 -0.63
N GLY A 71 -1.83 5.64 -0.11
CA GLY A 71 -1.28 4.38 -0.62
C GLY A 71 0.00 3.93 0.07
N TYR A 72 0.47 4.68 1.08
CA TYR A 72 1.69 4.32 1.84
C TYR A 72 2.90 4.13 0.91
N ILE A 73 3.97 3.52 1.35
CA ILE A 73 5.11 3.20 0.48
C ILE A 73 4.76 2.02 -0.43
N LEU A 74 4.24 0.93 0.16
CA LEU A 74 3.99 -0.31 -0.57
C LEU A 74 3.06 -0.11 -1.77
N ASN A 75 1.87 0.44 -1.56
CA ASN A 75 0.91 0.63 -2.64
C ASN A 75 1.34 1.73 -3.62
N SER A 76 2.16 2.69 -3.19
CA SER A 76 2.74 3.72 -4.07
C SER A 76 3.74 3.14 -5.07
N LEU A 77 4.38 2.02 -4.73
CA LEU A 77 5.26 1.27 -5.64
C LEU A 77 4.50 0.22 -6.44
N LEU A 78 3.62 -0.53 -5.79
CA LEU A 78 2.90 -1.65 -6.40
C LEU A 78 1.91 -1.20 -7.48
N VAL A 79 1.13 -0.15 -7.22
CA VAL A 79 0.09 0.31 -8.16
C VAL A 79 0.67 0.76 -9.50
N PRO A 80 1.76 1.57 -9.57
CA PRO A 80 2.44 1.87 -10.82
C PRO A 80 2.99 0.65 -11.54
N LEU A 81 3.59 -0.30 -10.82
CA LEU A 81 4.10 -1.55 -11.38
C LEU A 81 3.00 -2.34 -12.11
N VAL A 82 1.89 -2.62 -11.41
CA VAL A 82 0.75 -3.34 -11.99
C VAL A 82 0.09 -2.54 -13.14
N THR A 83 0.04 -1.22 -13.01
CA THR A 83 -0.48 -0.36 -14.07
C THR A 83 0.38 -0.43 -15.33
N GLN A 84 1.71 -0.39 -15.16
CA GLN A 84 2.63 -0.51 -16.29
C GLN A 84 2.58 -1.90 -16.94
N ALA A 85 2.45 -2.95 -16.14
CA ALA A 85 2.25 -4.30 -16.67
C ALA A 85 0.96 -4.39 -17.52
N GLY A 86 -0.13 -3.78 -17.04
CA GLY A 86 -1.38 -3.68 -17.80
C GLY A 86 -1.25 -2.88 -19.10
N TYR A 87 -0.41 -1.83 -19.11
CA TYR A 87 -0.09 -1.08 -20.32
C TYR A 87 0.66 -1.94 -21.35
N LEU A 88 1.66 -2.72 -20.92
CA LEU A 88 2.42 -3.62 -21.80
C LEU A 88 1.50 -4.68 -22.42
N LEU A 89 0.61 -5.26 -21.63
CA LEU A 89 -0.38 -6.23 -22.10
C LEU A 89 -1.36 -5.59 -23.10
N GLY A 90 -1.91 -4.43 -22.76
CA GLY A 90 -2.91 -3.73 -23.60
C GLY A 90 -2.36 -3.22 -24.92
N ASN A 91 -1.04 -3.01 -25.03
CA ASN A 91 -0.34 -2.66 -26.26
C ASN A 91 0.29 -3.87 -26.99
N GLU A 92 -0.08 -5.07 -26.57
CA GLU A 92 0.38 -6.32 -27.19
C GLU A 92 1.91 -6.48 -27.26
N ILE A 93 2.65 -5.82 -26.34
CA ILE A 93 4.11 -5.95 -26.25
C ILE A 93 4.51 -7.37 -25.86
N ALA A 94 3.76 -7.97 -24.94
CA ALA A 94 3.88 -9.37 -24.55
C ALA A 94 2.57 -9.84 -23.87
N ASP A 95 2.35 -11.15 -23.82
CA ASP A 95 1.27 -11.71 -23.01
C ASP A 95 1.56 -11.62 -21.51
N TYR A 96 0.52 -11.79 -20.69
CA TYR A 96 0.64 -11.64 -19.23
C TYR A 96 1.62 -12.64 -18.62
N LYS A 97 1.73 -13.86 -19.17
CA LYS A 97 2.66 -14.90 -18.68
C LYS A 97 4.11 -14.49 -18.92
N MET A 98 4.38 -13.89 -20.07
CA MET A 98 5.72 -13.43 -20.41
C MET A 98 6.13 -12.23 -19.56
N ILE A 99 5.21 -11.29 -19.31
CA ILE A 99 5.44 -10.14 -18.44
C ILE A 99 5.77 -10.61 -17.02
N ASP A 100 4.96 -11.48 -16.45
CA ASP A 100 5.20 -12.06 -15.12
C ASP A 100 6.51 -12.84 -15.07
N LYS A 101 6.75 -13.72 -16.03
CA LYS A 101 8.00 -14.49 -16.11
C LYS A 101 9.24 -13.60 -16.19
N THR A 102 9.17 -12.51 -16.95
CA THR A 102 10.29 -11.57 -17.07
C THR A 102 10.60 -10.94 -15.73
N TRP A 103 9.58 -10.43 -15.02
CA TRP A 103 9.75 -9.85 -13.69
C TRP A 103 10.32 -10.86 -12.71
N MET A 104 9.67 -12.01 -12.56
CA MET A 104 10.06 -13.06 -11.62
C MET A 104 11.50 -13.53 -11.83
N LYS A 105 11.93 -13.67 -13.10
CA LYS A 105 13.31 -14.08 -13.40
C LYS A 105 14.36 -13.01 -13.16
N ALA A 106 14.01 -11.75 -13.42
CA ALA A 106 14.94 -10.64 -13.26
C ALA A 106 15.11 -10.22 -11.79
N THR A 107 14.06 -10.32 -10.98
CA THR A 107 14.05 -9.88 -9.57
C THR A 107 14.18 -11.01 -8.56
N ASN A 108 14.02 -12.26 -9.00
CA ASN A 108 13.88 -13.45 -8.15
C ASN A 108 12.65 -13.40 -7.22
N ASP A 109 11.61 -12.67 -7.62
CA ASP A 109 10.34 -12.65 -6.92
C ASP A 109 9.51 -13.92 -7.20
N GLU A 110 8.66 -14.29 -6.23
CA GLU A 110 7.75 -15.43 -6.36
C GLU A 110 6.58 -15.12 -7.31
N HIS A 111 6.20 -13.85 -7.43
CA HIS A 111 5.08 -13.39 -8.23
C HIS A 111 5.48 -12.28 -9.19
N GLY A 112 4.95 -12.36 -10.41
CA GLY A 112 4.99 -11.24 -11.34
C GLY A 112 3.87 -10.23 -11.06
N PRO A 113 3.84 -9.11 -11.78
CA PRO A 113 2.84 -8.04 -11.58
C PRO A 113 1.38 -8.51 -11.63
N PHE A 114 1.05 -9.45 -12.51
CA PHE A 114 -0.30 -10.02 -12.60
C PHE A 114 -0.59 -10.98 -11.44
N GLY A 115 0.39 -11.82 -11.06
CA GLY A 115 0.28 -12.67 -9.88
C GLY A 115 0.08 -11.85 -8.59
N MET A 116 0.80 -10.73 -8.43
CA MET A 116 0.58 -9.79 -7.32
C MET A 116 -0.83 -9.18 -7.36
N ASN A 117 -1.33 -8.88 -8.56
CA ASN A 117 -2.69 -8.38 -8.74
C ASN A 117 -3.76 -9.40 -8.37
N ASP A 118 -3.52 -10.68 -8.61
CA ASP A 118 -4.43 -11.76 -8.22
C ASP A 118 -4.52 -11.90 -6.69
N ILE A 119 -3.40 -11.74 -5.97
CA ILE A 119 -3.36 -11.74 -4.49
C ILE A 119 -4.20 -10.59 -3.92
N VAL A 120 -4.13 -9.40 -4.52
CA VAL A 120 -4.95 -8.23 -4.12
C VAL A 120 -6.42 -8.41 -4.51
N GLY A 121 -6.67 -9.13 -5.59
CA GLY A 121 -7.97 -9.36 -6.19
C GLY A 121 -8.33 -8.33 -7.27
N ILE A 122 -8.61 -8.82 -8.48
CA ILE A 122 -8.93 -8.00 -9.67
C ILE A 122 -10.11 -7.06 -9.42
N ALA A 123 -11.15 -7.52 -8.71
CA ALA A 123 -12.32 -6.71 -8.38
C ALA A 123 -11.94 -5.50 -7.49
N THR A 124 -11.04 -5.69 -6.53
CA THR A 124 -10.52 -4.63 -5.66
C THR A 124 -9.78 -3.57 -6.48
N HIS A 125 -8.91 -4.01 -7.39
CA HIS A 125 -8.16 -3.12 -8.28
C HIS A 125 -9.08 -2.30 -9.19
N LEU A 126 -10.08 -2.92 -9.78
CA LEU A 126 -11.08 -2.24 -10.62
C LEU A 126 -11.85 -1.17 -9.83
N ASN A 127 -12.24 -1.48 -8.58
CA ASN A 127 -12.94 -0.52 -7.72
C ASN A 127 -12.07 0.68 -7.35
N ILE A 128 -10.79 0.45 -7.03
CA ILE A 128 -9.82 1.53 -6.76
C ILE A 128 -9.65 2.44 -7.99
N ARG A 129 -9.51 1.86 -9.19
CA ARG A 129 -9.39 2.64 -10.44
C ARG A 129 -10.66 3.47 -10.71
N LYS A 130 -11.85 2.87 -10.57
CA LYS A 130 -13.13 3.56 -10.74
C LYS A 130 -13.28 4.73 -9.76
N SER A 131 -12.88 4.56 -8.50
CA SER A 131 -12.91 5.61 -7.47
C SER A 131 -11.98 6.77 -7.83
N LYS A 132 -10.75 6.49 -8.28
CA LYS A 132 -9.79 7.51 -8.71
C LYS A 132 -10.26 8.28 -9.94
N MET A 133 -10.95 7.63 -10.87
CA MET A 133 -11.53 8.30 -12.05
C MET A 133 -12.65 9.25 -11.66
N LYS A 134 -13.48 8.90 -10.66
CA LYS A 134 -14.55 9.77 -10.15
C LYS A 134 -14.04 10.99 -9.38
N MET A 135 -12.86 10.90 -8.76
CA MET A 135 -12.26 12.03 -8.01
C MET A 135 -11.49 13.02 -8.89
N LYS A 136 -11.31 12.75 -10.18
CA LYS A 136 -10.65 13.64 -11.14
C LYS A 136 -11.63 14.50 -11.96
N ILE A 137 -12.93 14.45 -11.65
CA ILE A 137 -13.97 15.34 -12.14
C ILE A 137 -14.35 16.28 -11.00
#